data_dbfd561837647313b7677884465e031a
#
_entry.id   dbfd561837647313b7677884465e031a
#
_cell.length_a   1.000
_cell.length_b   1.000
_cell.length_c   1.000
_cell.angle_alpha   90.00
_cell.angle_beta   90.00
_cell.angle_gamma   90.00
#
_symmetry.space_group_name_H-M   'P 1'
#
loop_
_entity.id
_entity.type
_entity.pdbx_description
1 polymer ?
#
loop_
_entity_poly.entity_id
_entity_poly.type
_entity_poly.pdbx_seq_one_letter_code
_entity_poly.pdbx_strand_id
1 'polypeptide(L)'
;PLIGSEYWFSAILIPFLVFALAALGLNILTGYAGQLSLGSAAFMAVGAYAAYNFQLRIEGIPIVLSFILAGGCAALVGIVFGLPSLRIKGFYLAVATLAAQFFVVWALTKFSWFSNNSSSGVISTQKIDFFGIAINSPVKKYLFVLAIVCVMAMLAKNLVRSSTGRAWMAVRDMDVAAEVIGIQLMRAKLLAFAVSSFFCGVAGALYAFCYLGSVEPDGFSLDLSFRILFMIIIGGVGSILGAFLGSAFILLLPIFLDNVLPPLASLLHLPFTNATVSHIQLMLFGGLIIFFLIVEPHGLARLWQITKEKLRLWPFPH
;
A
#
# COMPACT_ATOMS: atom_id res chain seq x y z
N PRO A 1 -16.04 -18.03 0.33
CA PRO A 1 -17.27 -17.29 0.02
C PRO A 1 -18.54 -17.98 0.53
N LEU A 2 -18.51 -19.28 0.84
CA LEU A 2 -19.69 -20.03 1.25
C LEU A 2 -20.01 -19.97 2.76
N ILE A 3 -19.08 -19.55 3.61
CA ILE A 3 -19.21 -19.63 5.08
C ILE A 3 -18.92 -18.29 5.78
N GLY A 4 -18.44 -17.27 5.06
CA GLY A 4 -18.08 -15.96 5.65
C GLY A 4 -19.28 -15.01 5.71
N SER A 5 -19.44 -14.30 6.86
CA SER A 5 -20.39 -13.19 6.96
C SER A 5 -19.94 -12.01 6.05
N GLU A 6 -20.87 -11.17 5.62
CA GLU A 6 -20.56 -9.97 4.80
C GLU A 6 -19.55 -9.05 5.46
N TYR A 7 -19.51 -9.02 6.78
CA TYR A 7 -18.53 -8.27 7.57
C TYR A 7 -17.08 -8.68 7.28
N TRP A 8 -16.79 -9.99 7.21
CA TRP A 8 -15.44 -10.48 6.92
C TRP A 8 -14.93 -10.01 5.55
N PHE A 9 -15.80 -10.01 4.54
CA PHE A 9 -15.42 -9.58 3.20
C PHE A 9 -15.22 -8.07 3.11
N SER A 10 -16.15 -7.28 3.63
CA SER A 10 -16.14 -5.82 3.50
C SER A 10 -15.15 -5.13 4.45
N ALA A 11 -15.10 -5.56 5.72
CA ALA A 11 -14.32 -4.86 6.75
C ALA A 11 -12.90 -5.38 6.92
N ILE A 12 -12.59 -6.62 6.51
CA ILE A 12 -11.27 -7.24 6.75
C ILE A 12 -10.57 -7.59 5.44
N LEU A 13 -11.19 -8.41 4.59
CA LEU A 13 -10.49 -8.98 3.44
C LEU A 13 -10.26 -7.98 2.30
N ILE A 14 -11.22 -7.12 1.99
CA ILE A 14 -11.05 -6.09 0.96
C ILE A 14 -9.95 -5.10 1.36
N PRO A 15 -10.00 -4.41 2.53
CA PRO A 15 -8.93 -3.50 2.92
C PRO A 15 -7.57 -4.21 3.07
N PHE A 16 -7.54 -5.47 3.54
CA PHE A 16 -6.31 -6.26 3.57
C PHE A 16 -5.65 -6.38 2.20
N LEU A 17 -6.39 -6.75 1.18
CA LEU A 17 -5.87 -6.91 -0.18
C LEU A 17 -5.42 -5.57 -0.77
N VAL A 18 -6.19 -4.51 -0.56
CA VAL A 18 -5.86 -3.16 -1.04
C VAL A 18 -4.59 -2.64 -0.39
N PHE A 19 -4.46 -2.76 0.93
CA PHE A 19 -3.26 -2.32 1.64
C PHE A 19 -2.05 -3.21 1.34
N ALA A 20 -2.24 -4.51 1.14
CA ALA A 20 -1.19 -5.40 0.67
C ALA A 20 -0.65 -4.98 -0.70
N LEU A 21 -1.52 -4.54 -1.61
CA LEU A 21 -1.11 -4.02 -2.92
C LEU A 21 -0.34 -2.70 -2.79
N ALA A 22 -0.80 -1.77 -1.96
CA ALA A 22 -0.11 -0.51 -1.69
C ALA A 22 1.26 -0.75 -1.04
N ALA A 23 1.31 -1.64 -0.04
CA ALA A 23 2.54 -2.06 0.61
C ALA A 23 3.50 -2.74 -0.37
N LEU A 24 2.99 -3.57 -1.29
CA LEU A 24 3.80 -4.18 -2.35
C LEU A 24 4.41 -3.12 -3.28
N GLY A 25 3.63 -2.10 -3.66
CA GLY A 25 4.11 -0.96 -4.44
C GLY A 25 5.24 -0.20 -3.72
N LEU A 26 5.04 0.16 -2.46
CA LEU A 26 6.07 0.83 -1.67
C LEU A 26 7.29 -0.08 -1.43
N ASN A 27 7.10 -1.38 -1.25
CA ASN A 27 8.17 -2.35 -1.06
C ASN A 27 9.07 -2.50 -2.31
N ILE A 28 8.51 -2.35 -3.52
CA ILE A 28 9.31 -2.30 -4.75
C ILE A 28 10.28 -1.12 -4.69
N LEU A 29 9.83 0.05 -4.27
CA LEU A 29 10.64 1.25 -4.21
C LEU A 29 11.65 1.20 -3.06
N THR A 30 11.17 0.92 -1.84
CA THR A 30 12.00 0.97 -0.63
C THR A 30 12.83 -0.30 -0.49
N GLY A 31 12.21 -1.47 -0.70
CA GLY A 31 12.83 -2.76 -0.46
C GLY A 31 13.80 -3.20 -1.54
N TYR A 32 13.43 -3.02 -2.80
CA TYR A 32 14.26 -3.49 -3.92
C TYR A 32 15.14 -2.39 -4.50
N ALA A 33 14.67 -1.13 -4.56
CA ALA A 33 15.45 -0.02 -5.13
C ALA A 33 16.14 0.87 -4.07
N GLY A 34 15.93 0.61 -2.77
CA GLY A 34 16.59 1.32 -1.68
C GLY A 34 16.17 2.79 -1.53
N GLN A 35 15.00 3.18 -2.04
CA GLN A 35 14.53 4.56 -2.04
C GLN A 35 13.37 4.71 -1.06
N LEU A 36 13.62 5.37 0.07
CA LEU A 36 12.58 5.62 1.07
C LEU A 36 11.60 6.67 0.56
N SER A 37 10.29 6.36 0.64
CA SER A 37 9.21 7.28 0.26
C SER A 37 8.12 7.32 1.32
N LEU A 38 7.67 8.54 1.65
CA LEU A 38 6.53 8.82 2.53
C LEU A 38 5.32 9.36 1.76
N GLY A 39 5.33 9.26 0.43
CA GLY A 39 4.27 9.77 -0.45
C GLY A 39 3.32 8.70 -0.99
N SER A 40 3.28 7.50 -0.41
CA SER A 40 2.46 6.39 -0.94
C SER A 40 0.97 6.71 -0.97
N ALA A 41 0.42 7.38 0.05
CA ALA A 41 -0.97 7.79 0.07
C ALA A 41 -1.28 8.89 -0.97
N ALA A 42 -0.33 9.77 -1.30
CA ALA A 42 -0.49 10.73 -2.39
C ALA A 42 -0.69 10.03 -3.74
N PHE A 43 0.13 9.01 -4.03
CA PHE A 43 -0.03 8.24 -5.27
C PHE A 43 -1.33 7.43 -5.28
N MET A 44 -1.79 6.94 -4.12
CA MET A 44 -3.11 6.34 -3.99
C MET A 44 -4.21 7.36 -4.26
N ALA A 45 -4.11 8.59 -3.74
CA ALA A 45 -5.05 9.67 -4.00
C ALA A 45 -5.13 10.01 -5.49
N VAL A 46 -3.97 10.21 -6.15
CA VAL A 46 -3.93 10.44 -7.60
C VAL A 46 -4.64 9.33 -8.36
N GLY A 47 -4.37 8.06 -8.01
CA GLY A 47 -5.03 6.92 -8.62
C GLY A 47 -6.55 6.91 -8.41
N ALA A 48 -7.02 7.18 -7.20
CA ALA A 48 -8.44 7.24 -6.87
C ALA A 48 -9.18 8.34 -7.66
N TYR A 49 -8.64 9.56 -7.63
CA TYR A 49 -9.22 10.70 -8.38
C TYR A 49 -9.15 10.51 -9.89
N ALA A 50 -8.06 9.95 -10.41
CA ALA A 50 -7.94 9.65 -11.83
C ALA A 50 -8.95 8.58 -12.28
N ALA A 51 -9.10 7.48 -11.52
CA ALA A 51 -10.09 6.46 -11.80
C ALA A 51 -11.51 7.02 -11.83
N TYR A 52 -11.85 7.86 -10.84
CA TYR A 52 -13.14 8.56 -10.81
C TYR A 52 -13.36 9.42 -12.05
N ASN A 53 -12.38 10.26 -12.42
CA ASN A 53 -12.48 11.15 -13.58
C ASN A 53 -12.58 10.37 -14.90
N PHE A 54 -11.90 9.22 -15.04
CA PHE A 54 -12.05 8.37 -16.23
C PHE A 54 -13.45 7.79 -16.32
N GLN A 55 -14.00 7.29 -15.22
CA GLN A 55 -15.36 6.75 -15.19
C GLN A 55 -16.43 7.81 -15.46
N LEU A 56 -16.20 9.04 -14.98
CA LEU A 56 -17.14 10.15 -15.16
C LEU A 56 -17.17 10.68 -16.60
N ARG A 57 -16.00 10.77 -17.25
CA ARG A 57 -15.83 11.52 -18.51
C ARG A 57 -15.79 10.66 -19.74
N ILE A 58 -15.51 9.39 -19.61
CA ILE A 58 -15.44 8.44 -20.71
C ILE A 58 -16.58 7.43 -20.55
N GLU A 59 -17.66 7.65 -21.28
CA GLU A 59 -18.80 6.77 -21.27
C GLU A 59 -18.42 5.37 -21.76
N GLY A 60 -18.85 4.32 -21.05
CA GLY A 60 -18.63 2.92 -21.43
C GLY A 60 -17.21 2.38 -21.19
N ILE A 61 -16.32 3.11 -20.52
CA ILE A 61 -15.00 2.59 -20.19
C ILE A 61 -15.08 1.43 -19.19
N PRO A 62 -14.45 0.26 -19.48
CA PRO A 62 -14.38 -0.84 -18.50
C PRO A 62 -13.65 -0.40 -17.23
N ILE A 63 -14.17 -0.75 -16.06
CA ILE A 63 -13.59 -0.32 -14.79
C ILE A 63 -12.12 -0.75 -14.60
N VAL A 64 -11.76 -1.94 -15.09
CA VAL A 64 -10.37 -2.43 -15.04
C VAL A 64 -9.44 -1.52 -15.84
N LEU A 65 -9.89 -1.06 -17.02
CA LEU A 65 -9.10 -0.15 -17.84
C LEU A 65 -8.95 1.21 -17.15
N SER A 66 -10.00 1.71 -16.48
CA SER A 66 -9.91 2.92 -15.68
C SER A 66 -8.88 2.79 -14.55
N PHE A 67 -8.80 1.64 -13.89
CA PHE A 67 -7.81 1.41 -12.82
C PHE A 67 -6.38 1.33 -13.38
N ILE A 68 -6.18 0.71 -14.53
CA ILE A 68 -4.87 0.67 -15.20
C ILE A 68 -4.44 2.08 -15.62
N LEU A 69 -5.33 2.86 -16.23
CA LEU A 69 -5.05 4.25 -16.63
C LEU A 69 -4.80 5.15 -15.40
N ALA A 70 -5.54 4.94 -14.33
CA ALA A 70 -5.33 5.65 -13.06
C ALA A 70 -3.95 5.33 -12.45
N GLY A 71 -3.54 4.06 -12.48
CA GLY A 71 -2.18 3.65 -12.15
C GLY A 71 -1.14 4.35 -13.04
N GLY A 72 -1.42 4.46 -14.35
CA GLY A 72 -0.57 5.20 -15.29
C GLY A 72 -0.43 6.68 -14.94
N CYS A 73 -1.52 7.36 -14.57
CA CYS A 73 -1.48 8.74 -14.08
C CYS A 73 -0.65 8.86 -12.79
N ALA A 74 -0.84 7.93 -11.85
CA ALA A 74 -0.03 7.91 -10.63
C ALA A 74 1.46 7.65 -10.95
N ALA A 75 1.78 6.81 -11.92
CA ALA A 75 3.15 6.58 -12.38
C ALA A 75 3.79 7.83 -12.97
N LEU A 76 3.07 8.60 -13.78
CA LEU A 76 3.54 9.87 -14.33
C LEU A 76 3.85 10.89 -13.21
N VAL A 77 2.94 11.02 -12.25
CA VAL A 77 3.17 11.85 -11.06
C VAL A 77 4.38 11.34 -10.27
N GLY A 78 4.51 10.02 -10.12
CA GLY A 78 5.65 9.38 -9.47
C GLY A 78 6.97 9.66 -10.16
N ILE A 79 7.02 9.72 -11.50
CA ILE A 79 8.22 10.11 -12.25
C ILE A 79 8.59 11.57 -11.92
N VAL A 80 7.62 12.49 -11.89
CA VAL A 80 7.86 13.91 -11.59
C VAL A 80 8.45 14.08 -10.20
N PHE A 81 7.86 13.45 -9.18
CA PHE A 81 8.38 13.48 -7.81
C PHE A 81 9.60 12.58 -7.58
N GLY A 82 9.85 11.64 -8.48
CA GLY A 82 11.07 10.83 -8.51
C GLY A 82 12.29 11.59 -9.05
N LEU A 83 12.11 12.67 -9.84
CA LEU A 83 13.23 13.45 -10.36
C LEU A 83 14.18 13.99 -9.27
N PRO A 84 13.71 14.53 -8.13
CA PRO A 84 14.58 14.93 -7.05
C PRO A 84 15.42 13.79 -6.48
N SER A 85 14.93 12.52 -6.55
CA SER A 85 15.66 11.35 -6.05
C SER A 85 17.01 11.11 -6.74
N LEU A 86 17.21 11.68 -7.91
CA LEU A 86 18.45 11.60 -8.66
C LEU A 86 19.60 12.35 -7.97
N ARG A 87 19.26 13.42 -7.24
CA ARG A 87 20.22 14.28 -6.54
C ARG A 87 20.18 14.11 -5.03
N ILE A 88 19.05 13.65 -4.50
CA ILE A 88 18.77 13.56 -3.07
C ILE A 88 18.79 12.08 -2.68
N LYS A 89 19.54 11.73 -1.62
CA LYS A 89 19.67 10.35 -1.13
C LYS A 89 19.21 10.24 0.31
N GLY A 90 18.81 9.02 0.70
CA GLY A 90 18.51 8.68 2.08
C GLY A 90 17.31 9.45 2.65
N PHE A 91 17.46 9.97 3.85
CA PHE A 91 16.39 10.64 4.60
C PHE A 91 15.83 11.87 3.90
N TYR A 92 16.65 12.66 3.21
CA TYR A 92 16.18 13.85 2.48
C TYR A 92 15.17 13.50 1.37
N LEU A 93 15.30 12.33 0.77
CA LEU A 93 14.33 11.84 -0.22
C LEU A 93 12.97 11.56 0.44
N ALA A 94 12.96 10.98 1.64
CA ALA A 94 11.73 10.78 2.39
C ALA A 94 11.01 12.11 2.69
N VAL A 95 11.77 13.15 3.09
CA VAL A 95 11.23 14.50 3.31
C VAL A 95 10.67 15.11 2.02
N ALA A 96 11.35 14.93 0.88
CA ALA A 96 10.85 15.42 -0.41
C ALA A 96 9.54 14.73 -0.83
N THR A 97 9.42 13.42 -0.61
CA THR A 97 8.16 12.69 -0.90
C THR A 97 7.06 13.00 0.12
N LEU A 98 7.41 13.36 1.34
CA LEU A 98 6.48 13.91 2.33
C LEU A 98 5.92 15.27 1.86
N ALA A 99 6.77 16.16 1.38
CA ALA A 99 6.32 17.42 0.79
C ALA A 99 5.41 17.20 -0.42
N ALA A 100 5.73 16.21 -1.27
CA ALA A 100 4.88 15.79 -2.36
C ALA A 100 3.50 15.30 -1.89
N GLN A 101 3.43 14.60 -0.76
CA GLN A 101 2.16 14.15 -0.15
C GLN A 101 1.24 15.34 0.14
N PHE A 102 1.73 16.36 0.81
CA PHE A 102 0.94 17.55 1.12
C PHE A 102 0.56 18.34 -0.15
N PHE A 103 1.51 18.47 -1.08
CA PHE A 103 1.25 19.19 -2.34
C PHE A 103 0.16 18.50 -3.18
N VAL A 104 0.22 17.18 -3.33
CA VAL A 104 -0.77 16.42 -4.12
C VAL A 104 -2.16 16.52 -3.49
N VAL A 105 -2.28 16.30 -2.17
CA VAL A 105 -3.56 16.41 -1.47
C VAL A 105 -4.11 17.84 -1.61
N TRP A 106 -3.28 18.88 -1.41
CA TRP A 106 -3.67 20.26 -1.63
C TRP A 106 -4.13 20.52 -3.07
N ALA A 107 -3.41 20.03 -4.08
CA ALA A 107 -3.76 20.21 -5.47
C ALA A 107 -5.10 19.54 -5.82
N LEU A 108 -5.33 18.32 -5.34
CA LEU A 108 -6.57 17.59 -5.58
C LEU A 108 -7.79 18.26 -4.92
N THR A 109 -7.60 18.95 -3.78
CA THR A 109 -8.67 19.70 -3.10
C THR A 109 -8.88 21.08 -3.72
N LYS A 110 -7.79 21.77 -4.10
CA LYS A 110 -7.86 23.14 -4.59
C LYS A 110 -8.48 23.25 -5.98
N PHE A 111 -8.16 22.32 -6.87
CA PHE A 111 -8.66 22.35 -8.24
C PHE A 111 -9.99 21.60 -8.35
N SER A 112 -11.10 22.36 -8.46
CA SER A 112 -12.47 21.84 -8.57
C SER A 112 -12.69 20.88 -9.75
N TRP A 113 -11.79 20.91 -10.74
CA TRP A 113 -11.84 20.00 -11.88
C TRP A 113 -11.65 18.53 -11.45
N PHE A 114 -10.81 18.25 -10.46
CA PHE A 114 -10.59 16.87 -9.97
C PHE A 114 -11.79 16.37 -9.15
N SER A 115 -12.44 17.27 -8.39
CA SER A 115 -13.57 16.94 -7.53
C SER A 115 -14.93 17.13 -8.21
N ASN A 116 -14.98 17.36 -9.53
CA ASN A 116 -16.20 17.64 -10.29
C ASN A 116 -17.05 18.77 -9.66
N ASN A 117 -16.38 19.85 -9.23
CA ASN A 117 -16.99 21.01 -8.58
C ASN A 117 -17.74 20.70 -7.25
N SER A 118 -17.41 19.57 -6.60
CA SER A 118 -17.92 19.30 -5.25
C SER A 118 -17.34 20.30 -4.25
N SER A 119 -18.19 21.00 -3.52
CA SER A 119 -17.77 21.99 -2.52
C SER A 119 -17.07 21.38 -1.31
N SER A 120 -17.37 20.12 -1.00
CA SER A 120 -16.76 19.35 0.10
C SER A 120 -15.53 18.56 -0.31
N GLY A 121 -15.22 18.46 -1.62
CA GLY A 121 -14.17 17.58 -2.14
C GLY A 121 -14.51 16.08 -2.06
N VAL A 122 -15.59 15.72 -1.39
CA VAL A 122 -16.07 14.33 -1.28
C VAL A 122 -16.92 13.98 -2.49
N ILE A 123 -16.62 12.86 -3.13
CA ILE A 123 -17.29 12.43 -4.35
C ILE A 123 -17.70 10.96 -4.16
N SER A 124 -18.98 10.64 -4.38
CA SER A 124 -19.45 9.27 -4.38
C SER A 124 -18.97 8.54 -5.62
N THR A 125 -18.44 7.34 -5.44
CA THR A 125 -18.01 6.50 -6.57
C THR A 125 -19.23 5.92 -7.30
N GLN A 126 -19.10 5.73 -8.61
CA GLN A 126 -20.12 5.07 -9.40
C GLN A 126 -20.19 3.57 -9.05
N LYS A 127 -21.35 2.94 -9.31
CA LYS A 127 -21.50 1.50 -9.16
C LYS A 127 -20.53 0.77 -10.09
N ILE A 128 -19.93 -0.28 -9.58
CA ILE A 128 -18.97 -1.09 -10.34
C ILE A 128 -19.74 -2.02 -11.26
N ASP A 129 -19.66 -1.75 -12.57
CA ASP A 129 -20.18 -2.65 -13.59
C ASP A 129 -19.00 -3.29 -14.35
N PHE A 130 -18.95 -4.61 -14.33
CA PHE A 130 -17.95 -5.38 -15.06
C PHE A 130 -18.65 -6.21 -16.14
N PHE A 131 -18.52 -5.81 -17.42
CA PHE A 131 -19.16 -6.44 -18.57
C PHE A 131 -20.67 -6.70 -18.39
N GLY A 132 -21.42 -5.74 -17.84
CA GLY A 132 -22.87 -5.87 -17.60
C GLY A 132 -23.24 -6.64 -16.33
N ILE A 133 -22.27 -7.09 -15.54
CA ILE A 133 -22.51 -7.71 -14.24
C ILE A 133 -22.27 -6.66 -13.14
N ALA A 134 -23.34 -6.23 -12.47
CA ALA A 134 -23.24 -5.32 -11.34
C ALA A 134 -22.53 -5.99 -10.15
N ILE A 135 -21.39 -5.42 -9.74
CA ILE A 135 -20.60 -5.90 -8.61
C ILE A 135 -21.05 -5.15 -7.32
N ASN A 136 -22.26 -5.44 -6.87
CA ASN A 136 -22.83 -4.79 -5.70
C ASN A 136 -22.65 -5.61 -4.40
N SER A 137 -22.52 -6.95 -4.52
CA SER A 137 -22.34 -7.82 -3.36
C SER A 137 -20.90 -7.75 -2.81
N PRO A 138 -20.71 -7.72 -1.47
CA PRO A 138 -19.38 -7.76 -0.84
C PRO A 138 -18.49 -8.91 -1.33
N VAL A 139 -19.08 -10.08 -1.56
CA VAL A 139 -18.36 -11.25 -2.07
C VAL A 139 -17.84 -11.01 -3.49
N LYS A 140 -18.66 -10.43 -4.38
CA LYS A 140 -18.23 -10.11 -5.75
C LYS A 140 -17.15 -9.05 -5.76
N LYS A 141 -17.25 -8.00 -4.91
CA LYS A 141 -16.20 -6.99 -4.74
C LYS A 141 -14.88 -7.63 -4.27
N TYR A 142 -14.96 -8.52 -3.28
CA TYR A 142 -13.78 -9.24 -2.80
C TYR A 142 -13.10 -10.06 -3.89
N LEU A 143 -13.87 -10.86 -4.66
CA LEU A 143 -13.33 -11.68 -5.75
C LEU A 143 -12.69 -10.81 -6.85
N PHE A 144 -13.31 -9.67 -7.16
CA PHE A 144 -12.78 -8.71 -8.13
C PHE A 144 -11.44 -8.11 -7.64
N VAL A 145 -11.38 -7.64 -6.39
CA VAL A 145 -10.15 -7.12 -5.78
C VAL A 145 -9.07 -8.20 -5.72
N LEU A 146 -9.44 -9.43 -5.32
CA LEU A 146 -8.52 -10.57 -5.25
C LEU A 146 -7.89 -10.87 -6.62
N ALA A 147 -8.70 -10.90 -7.68
CA ALA A 147 -8.21 -11.15 -9.04
C ALA A 147 -7.17 -10.10 -9.46
N ILE A 148 -7.47 -8.81 -9.25
CA ILE A 148 -6.53 -7.72 -9.58
C ILE A 148 -5.25 -7.83 -8.75
N VAL A 149 -5.37 -8.05 -7.44
CA VAL A 149 -4.19 -8.17 -6.55
C VAL A 149 -3.34 -9.38 -6.90
N CYS A 150 -3.94 -10.52 -7.25
CA CYS A 150 -3.20 -11.70 -7.72
C CYS A 150 -2.40 -11.38 -9.00
N VAL A 151 -3.03 -10.74 -10.00
CA VAL A 151 -2.35 -10.35 -11.24
C VAL A 151 -1.20 -9.39 -10.92
N MET A 152 -1.45 -8.36 -10.11
CA MET A 152 -0.44 -7.37 -9.72
C MET A 152 0.71 -8.01 -8.93
N ALA A 153 0.44 -8.94 -8.03
CA ALA A 153 1.46 -9.67 -7.29
C ALA A 153 2.32 -10.56 -8.20
N MET A 154 1.70 -11.19 -9.21
CA MET A 154 2.44 -11.95 -10.24
C MET A 154 3.32 -11.02 -11.08
N LEU A 155 2.82 -9.87 -11.48
CA LEU A 155 3.61 -8.86 -12.20
C LEU A 155 4.78 -8.37 -11.36
N ALA A 156 4.58 -8.06 -10.08
CA ALA A 156 5.64 -7.67 -9.16
C ALA A 156 6.71 -8.77 -9.03
N LYS A 157 6.30 -10.03 -8.86
CA LYS A 157 7.20 -11.17 -8.77
C LYS A 157 8.05 -11.33 -10.03
N ASN A 158 7.43 -11.22 -11.20
CA ASN A 158 8.14 -11.34 -12.48
C ASN A 158 9.10 -10.16 -12.68
N LEU A 159 8.66 -8.95 -12.31
CA LEU A 159 9.48 -7.74 -12.42
C LEU A 159 10.71 -7.80 -11.53
N VAL A 160 10.56 -8.22 -10.27
CA VAL A 160 11.69 -8.38 -9.33
C VAL A 160 12.70 -9.42 -9.82
N ARG A 161 12.26 -10.47 -10.51
CA ARG A 161 13.13 -11.51 -11.08
C ARG A 161 13.76 -11.11 -12.42
N SER A 162 13.27 -10.07 -13.07
CA SER A 162 13.76 -9.57 -14.34
C SER A 162 15.13 -8.89 -14.22
N SER A 163 15.70 -8.47 -15.37
CA SER A 163 16.91 -7.64 -15.41
C SER A 163 16.73 -6.30 -14.68
N THR A 164 15.54 -5.72 -14.77
CA THR A 164 15.19 -4.47 -14.07
C THR A 164 15.22 -4.63 -12.56
N GLY A 165 14.66 -5.72 -12.04
CA GLY A 165 14.70 -6.00 -10.59
C GLY A 165 16.12 -6.22 -10.08
N ARG A 166 16.96 -6.94 -10.85
CA ARG A 166 18.39 -7.09 -10.52
C ARG A 166 19.14 -5.76 -10.53
N ALA A 167 18.85 -4.89 -11.50
CA ALA A 167 19.42 -3.55 -11.55
C ALA A 167 19.02 -2.72 -10.33
N TRP A 168 17.78 -2.80 -9.87
CA TRP A 168 17.34 -2.12 -8.65
C TRP A 168 18.08 -2.61 -7.41
N MET A 169 18.25 -3.94 -7.24
CA MET A 169 19.00 -4.49 -6.12
C MET A 169 20.47 -4.06 -6.14
N ALA A 170 21.10 -4.04 -7.33
CA ALA A 170 22.47 -3.54 -7.46
C ALA A 170 22.60 -2.05 -7.08
N VAL A 171 21.65 -1.20 -7.49
CA VAL A 171 21.61 0.22 -7.13
C VAL A 171 21.34 0.41 -5.62
N ARG A 172 20.50 -0.43 -5.01
CA ARG A 172 20.22 -0.40 -3.58
C ARG A 172 21.47 -0.72 -2.77
N ASP A 173 22.19 -1.77 -3.15
CA ASP A 173 23.31 -2.29 -2.38
C ASP A 173 24.53 -1.37 -2.53
N MET A 174 24.86 -0.90 -3.74
CA MET A 174 25.97 0.02 -3.97
C MET A 174 25.82 0.77 -5.30
N ASP A 175 25.28 1.99 -5.27
CA ASP A 175 24.96 2.76 -6.48
C ASP A 175 26.21 3.09 -7.35
N VAL A 176 27.34 3.39 -6.72
CA VAL A 176 28.62 3.66 -7.44
C VAL A 176 29.11 2.41 -8.18
N ALA A 177 29.07 1.24 -7.55
CA ALA A 177 29.46 -0.01 -8.22
C ALA A 177 28.49 -0.37 -9.35
N ALA A 178 27.19 -0.13 -9.17
CA ALA A 178 26.17 -0.34 -10.20
C ALA A 178 26.44 0.52 -11.45
N GLU A 179 26.91 1.76 -11.26
CA GLU A 179 27.25 2.66 -12.36
C GLU A 179 28.48 2.16 -13.13
N VAL A 180 29.51 1.68 -12.42
CA VAL A 180 30.74 1.14 -13.02
C VAL A 180 30.44 -0.09 -13.92
N ILE A 181 29.49 -0.93 -13.54
CA ILE A 181 29.08 -2.08 -14.35
C ILE A 181 28.06 -1.72 -15.45
N GLY A 182 27.80 -0.41 -15.69
CA GLY A 182 27.00 0.11 -16.79
C GLY A 182 25.51 0.25 -16.51
N ILE A 183 25.06 0.16 -15.24
CA ILE A 183 23.65 0.41 -14.88
C ILE A 183 23.41 1.92 -14.88
N GLN A 184 22.43 2.36 -15.68
CA GLN A 184 22.02 3.77 -15.70
C GLN A 184 21.18 4.11 -14.46
N LEU A 185 21.80 4.71 -13.43
CA LEU A 185 21.16 5.03 -12.14
C LEU A 185 19.86 5.84 -12.30
N MET A 186 19.89 6.85 -13.20
CA MET A 186 18.73 7.68 -13.48
C MET A 186 17.51 6.86 -13.91
N ARG A 187 17.70 6.01 -14.91
CA ARG A 187 16.61 5.15 -15.44
C ARG A 187 16.13 4.15 -14.39
N ALA A 188 17.05 3.51 -13.67
CA ALA A 188 16.72 2.53 -12.65
C ALA A 188 15.86 3.16 -11.52
N LYS A 189 16.28 4.31 -11.01
CA LYS A 189 15.57 5.03 -9.94
C LYS A 189 14.19 5.53 -10.39
N LEU A 190 14.10 6.17 -11.57
CA LEU A 190 12.82 6.67 -12.08
C LEU A 190 11.84 5.54 -12.40
N LEU A 191 12.31 4.42 -12.96
CA LEU A 191 11.46 3.25 -13.19
C LEU A 191 10.94 2.66 -11.87
N ALA A 192 11.76 2.63 -10.82
CA ALA A 192 11.31 2.18 -9.51
C ALA A 192 10.19 3.08 -8.95
N PHE A 193 10.33 4.40 -9.07
CA PHE A 193 9.28 5.34 -8.71
C PHE A 193 8.01 5.15 -9.54
N ALA A 194 8.14 5.06 -10.86
CA ALA A 194 7.01 4.87 -11.77
C ALA A 194 6.21 3.59 -11.44
N VAL A 195 6.92 2.48 -11.26
CA VAL A 195 6.29 1.19 -10.93
C VAL A 195 5.65 1.23 -9.55
N SER A 196 6.35 1.73 -8.54
CA SER A 196 5.80 1.88 -7.19
C SER A 196 4.53 2.72 -7.18
N SER A 197 4.57 3.90 -7.81
CA SER A 197 3.43 4.80 -7.91
C SER A 197 2.28 4.20 -8.71
N PHE A 198 2.56 3.40 -9.76
CA PHE A 198 1.56 2.66 -10.50
C PHE A 198 0.80 1.68 -9.58
N PHE A 199 1.52 0.88 -8.79
CA PHE A 199 0.92 -0.05 -7.84
C PHE A 199 0.10 0.67 -6.77
N CYS A 200 0.64 1.76 -6.20
CA CYS A 200 -0.08 2.60 -5.24
C CYS A 200 -1.33 3.24 -5.87
N GLY A 201 -1.24 3.70 -7.14
CA GLY A 201 -2.38 4.28 -7.86
C GLY A 201 -3.51 3.28 -8.09
N VAL A 202 -3.20 2.05 -8.51
CA VAL A 202 -4.19 0.98 -8.65
C VAL A 202 -4.79 0.62 -7.28
N ALA A 203 -3.96 0.54 -6.23
CA ALA A 203 -4.44 0.31 -4.87
C ALA A 203 -5.37 1.43 -4.39
N GLY A 204 -5.07 2.70 -4.70
CA GLY A 204 -5.92 3.84 -4.38
C GLY A 204 -7.27 3.81 -5.09
N ALA A 205 -7.29 3.43 -6.37
CA ALA A 205 -8.53 3.23 -7.11
C ALA A 205 -9.39 2.11 -6.49
N LEU A 206 -8.78 0.97 -6.16
CA LEU A 206 -9.47 -0.12 -5.45
C LEU A 206 -9.95 0.31 -4.06
N TYR A 207 -9.17 1.10 -3.32
CA TYR A 207 -9.53 1.63 -2.01
C TYR A 207 -10.80 2.48 -2.07
N ALA A 208 -10.84 3.43 -3.02
CA ALA A 208 -11.98 4.32 -3.19
C ALA A 208 -13.25 3.58 -3.68
N PHE A 209 -13.12 2.74 -4.71
CA PHE A 209 -14.29 2.13 -5.35
C PHE A 209 -14.81 0.89 -4.63
N CYS A 210 -13.93 0.05 -4.08
CA CYS A 210 -14.33 -1.22 -3.48
C CYS A 210 -14.52 -1.17 -1.97
N TYR A 211 -13.81 -0.27 -1.27
CA TYR A 211 -13.84 -0.19 0.19
C TYR A 211 -14.60 1.04 0.70
N LEU A 212 -14.15 2.27 0.37
CA LEU A 212 -14.77 3.49 0.89
C LEU A 212 -16.14 3.80 0.25
N GLY A 213 -16.31 3.53 -1.06
CA GLY A 213 -17.48 3.94 -1.81
C GLY A 213 -17.52 5.45 -2.12
N SER A 214 -16.49 6.17 -1.71
CA SER A 214 -16.29 7.60 -1.96
C SER A 214 -14.81 7.90 -2.22
N VAL A 215 -14.56 9.01 -2.88
CA VAL A 215 -13.22 9.59 -3.01
C VAL A 215 -13.21 10.87 -2.18
N GLU A 216 -12.40 10.89 -1.13
CA GLU A 216 -12.24 12.03 -0.25
C GLU A 216 -10.76 12.25 0.07
N PRO A 217 -10.31 13.51 0.19
CA PRO A 217 -8.91 13.81 0.42
C PRO A 217 -8.40 13.29 1.76
N ASP A 218 -9.26 13.32 2.79
CA ASP A 218 -8.92 12.90 4.17
C ASP A 218 -8.64 11.39 4.27
N GLY A 219 -9.24 10.58 3.39
CA GLY A 219 -8.98 9.15 3.27
C GLY A 219 -7.56 8.82 2.82
N PHE A 220 -6.81 9.79 2.28
CA PHE A 220 -5.44 9.66 1.81
C PHE A 220 -4.46 10.50 2.64
N SER A 221 -4.68 10.52 3.94
CA SER A 221 -3.87 11.28 4.90
C SER A 221 -2.42 10.77 5.00
N LEU A 222 -1.58 11.57 5.65
CA LEU A 222 -0.20 11.19 5.96
C LEU A 222 -0.13 9.92 6.84
N ASP A 223 -1.10 9.74 7.75
CA ASP A 223 -1.19 8.54 8.59
C ASP A 223 -1.31 7.26 7.75
N LEU A 224 -2.00 7.32 6.62
CA LEU A 224 -2.08 6.20 5.69
C LEU A 224 -0.72 5.87 5.08
N SER A 225 0.09 6.88 4.72
CA SER A 225 1.46 6.66 4.23
C SER A 225 2.34 6.00 5.28
N PHE A 226 2.24 6.43 6.54
CA PHE A 226 2.97 5.78 7.64
C PHE A 226 2.48 4.36 7.89
N ARG A 227 1.18 4.09 7.87
CA ARG A 227 0.65 2.73 8.00
C ARG A 227 1.21 1.79 6.93
N ILE A 228 1.25 2.24 5.67
CA ILE A 228 1.81 1.45 4.57
C ILE A 228 3.32 1.22 4.78
N LEU A 229 4.05 2.23 5.24
CA LEU A 229 5.47 2.08 5.59
C LEU A 229 5.67 1.05 6.72
N PHE A 230 4.85 1.11 7.77
CA PHE A 230 4.93 0.15 8.88
C PHE A 230 4.60 -1.27 8.43
N MET A 231 3.66 -1.44 7.50
CA MET A 231 3.36 -2.75 6.90
C MET A 231 4.60 -3.38 6.26
N ILE A 232 5.42 -2.62 5.54
CA ILE A 232 6.61 -3.18 4.90
C ILE A 232 7.76 -3.38 5.89
N ILE A 233 7.90 -2.53 6.91
CA ILE A 233 8.93 -2.69 7.94
C ILE A 233 8.67 -3.95 8.78
N ILE A 234 7.46 -4.08 9.32
CA ILE A 234 7.06 -5.24 10.14
C ILE A 234 7.01 -6.51 9.29
N GLY A 235 6.48 -6.41 8.07
CA GLY A 235 6.37 -7.53 7.16
C GLY A 235 7.71 -8.07 6.66
N GLY A 236 8.66 -7.17 6.45
CA GLY A 236 10.00 -7.44 5.92
C GLY A 236 10.27 -6.74 4.59
N VAL A 237 11.16 -5.75 4.67
CA VAL A 237 11.59 -4.93 3.53
C VAL A 237 12.29 -5.82 2.49
N GLY A 238 11.95 -5.67 1.21
CA GLY A 238 12.50 -6.47 0.11
C GLY A 238 11.88 -7.87 -0.04
N SER A 239 10.74 -8.14 0.61
CA SER A 239 10.00 -9.41 0.47
C SER A 239 8.57 -9.17 -0.02
N ILE A 240 8.18 -9.81 -1.14
CA ILE A 240 6.80 -9.76 -1.64
C ILE A 240 5.83 -10.35 -0.61
N LEU A 241 6.19 -11.50 -0.03
CA LEU A 241 5.39 -12.16 1.00
C LEU A 241 5.30 -11.29 2.26
N GLY A 242 6.39 -10.56 2.59
CA GLY A 242 6.43 -9.61 3.69
C GLY A 242 5.36 -8.51 3.56
N ALA A 243 5.13 -7.95 2.36
CA ALA A 243 4.09 -6.95 2.16
C ALA A 243 2.70 -7.48 2.54
N PHE A 244 2.38 -8.74 2.24
CA PHE A 244 1.12 -9.37 2.63
C PHE A 244 1.06 -9.69 4.14
N LEU A 245 2.12 -10.23 4.72
CA LEU A 245 2.15 -10.54 6.15
C LEU A 245 2.07 -9.26 7.01
N GLY A 246 2.80 -8.21 6.62
CA GLY A 246 2.77 -6.95 7.34
C GLY A 246 1.42 -6.24 7.23
N SER A 247 0.77 -6.26 6.06
CA SER A 247 -0.57 -5.69 5.90
C SER A 247 -1.61 -6.46 6.70
N ALA A 248 -1.53 -7.80 6.74
CA ALA A 248 -2.39 -8.63 7.60
C ALA A 248 -2.19 -8.26 9.07
N PHE A 249 -0.94 -8.16 9.52
CA PHE A 249 -0.61 -7.85 10.91
C PHE A 249 -1.14 -6.47 11.32
N ILE A 250 -0.83 -5.43 10.56
CA ILE A 250 -1.24 -4.04 10.87
C ILE A 250 -2.76 -3.86 10.84
N LEU A 251 -3.47 -4.61 9.99
CA LEU A 251 -4.92 -4.52 9.88
C LEU A 251 -5.61 -5.33 11.00
N LEU A 252 -5.10 -6.51 11.32
CA LEU A 252 -5.72 -7.37 12.33
C LEU A 252 -5.41 -6.93 13.77
N LEU A 253 -4.28 -6.24 13.98
CA LEU A 253 -3.86 -5.82 15.31
C LEU A 253 -4.88 -4.91 16.02
N PRO A 254 -5.43 -3.83 15.40
CA PRO A 254 -6.47 -3.03 16.03
C PRO A 254 -7.71 -3.84 16.38
N ILE A 255 -8.16 -4.69 15.45
CA ILE A 255 -9.35 -5.54 15.65
C ILE A 255 -9.12 -6.50 16.83
N PHE A 256 -7.93 -7.06 16.96
CA PHE A 256 -7.55 -7.91 18.08
C PHE A 256 -7.55 -7.13 19.38
N LEU A 257 -6.97 -5.93 19.41
CA LEU A 257 -6.92 -5.08 20.59
C LEU A 257 -8.31 -4.61 21.04
N ASP A 258 -9.16 -4.22 20.09
CA ASP A 258 -10.55 -3.82 20.39
C ASP A 258 -11.37 -4.95 21.02
N ASN A 259 -11.05 -6.20 20.72
CA ASN A 259 -11.71 -7.36 21.31
C ASN A 259 -11.11 -7.82 22.63
N VAL A 260 -9.82 -7.59 22.86
CA VAL A 260 -9.08 -8.09 24.05
C VAL A 260 -8.99 -7.06 25.17
N LEU A 261 -8.79 -5.77 24.83
CA LEU A 261 -8.61 -4.73 25.83
C LEU A 261 -9.85 -4.48 26.72
N PRO A 262 -11.08 -4.41 26.19
CA PRO A 262 -12.25 -4.16 27.04
C PRO A 262 -12.49 -5.24 28.09
N PRO A 263 -12.48 -6.56 27.78
CA PRO A 263 -12.64 -7.59 28.79
C PRO A 263 -11.48 -7.62 29.81
N LEU A 264 -10.24 -7.32 29.37
CA LEU A 264 -9.11 -7.23 30.28
C LEU A 264 -9.22 -6.04 31.23
N ALA A 265 -9.71 -4.92 30.73
CA ALA A 265 -9.97 -3.72 31.52
C ALA A 265 -11.03 -3.94 32.61
N SER A 266 -12.12 -4.63 32.25
CA SER A 266 -13.18 -4.97 33.20
C SER A 266 -12.66 -5.91 34.30
N LEU A 267 -11.76 -6.83 33.98
CA LEU A 267 -11.13 -7.73 34.94
C LEU A 267 -10.21 -6.97 35.92
N LEU A 268 -9.52 -5.92 35.43
CA LEU A 268 -8.57 -5.13 36.22
C LEU A 268 -9.23 -3.91 36.93
N HIS A 269 -10.56 -3.73 36.80
CA HIS A 269 -11.34 -2.61 37.35
C HIS A 269 -10.79 -1.22 36.98
N LEU A 270 -10.16 -1.09 35.78
CA LEU A 270 -9.62 0.16 35.29
C LEU A 270 -10.65 0.90 34.44
N PRO A 271 -10.82 2.22 34.60
CA PRO A 271 -11.73 3.02 33.79
C PRO A 271 -11.12 3.23 32.38
N PHE A 272 -11.40 2.32 31.46
CA PHE A 272 -10.98 2.49 30.06
C PHE A 272 -12.08 3.18 29.26
N THR A 273 -11.75 4.33 28.70
CA THR A 273 -12.57 5.01 27.69
C THR A 273 -12.10 4.61 26.29
N ASN A 274 -12.96 4.77 25.26
CA ASN A 274 -12.56 4.52 23.86
C ASN A 274 -11.31 5.31 23.45
N ALA A 275 -11.14 6.52 23.99
CA ALA A 275 -9.93 7.32 23.79
C ALA A 275 -8.67 6.63 24.35
N THR A 276 -8.76 6.01 25.52
CA THR A 276 -7.65 5.26 26.15
C THR A 276 -7.23 4.08 25.27
N VAL A 277 -8.19 3.35 24.71
CA VAL A 277 -7.93 2.22 23.80
C VAL A 277 -7.16 2.70 22.56
N SER A 278 -7.57 3.81 21.93
CA SER A 278 -6.90 4.37 20.77
C SER A 278 -5.47 4.83 21.09
N HIS A 279 -5.23 5.43 22.25
CA HIS A 279 -3.88 5.80 22.69
C HIS A 279 -2.99 4.59 22.95
N ILE A 280 -3.53 3.52 23.55
CA ILE A 280 -2.81 2.26 23.74
C ILE A 280 -2.46 1.63 22.39
N GLN A 281 -3.37 1.66 21.42
CA GLN A 281 -3.09 1.17 20.06
C GLN A 281 -1.90 1.91 19.41
N LEU A 282 -1.88 3.25 19.46
CA LEU A 282 -0.78 4.05 18.94
C LEU A 282 0.55 3.75 19.63
N MET A 283 0.53 3.60 20.95
CA MET A 283 1.70 3.25 21.75
C MET A 283 2.23 1.85 21.40
N LEU A 284 1.33 0.88 21.22
CA LEU A 284 1.67 -0.47 20.80
C LEU A 284 2.24 -0.51 19.37
N PHE A 285 1.67 0.25 18.44
CA PHE A 285 2.25 0.36 17.09
C PHE A 285 3.68 0.90 17.14
N GLY A 286 3.91 1.98 17.86
CA GLY A 286 5.25 2.55 18.04
C GLY A 286 6.22 1.55 18.68
N GLY A 287 5.81 0.89 19.75
CA GLY A 287 6.60 -0.12 20.43
C GLY A 287 6.92 -1.33 19.55
N LEU A 288 5.96 -1.81 18.77
CA LEU A 288 6.16 -2.92 17.84
C LEU A 288 7.14 -2.57 16.71
N ILE A 289 7.07 -1.34 16.19
CA ILE A 289 8.03 -0.89 15.18
C ILE A 289 9.44 -0.92 15.74
N ILE A 290 9.64 -0.33 16.93
CA ILE A 290 10.94 -0.32 17.61
C ILE A 290 11.42 -1.76 17.86
N PHE A 291 10.53 -2.63 18.34
CA PHE A 291 10.83 -4.03 18.58
C PHE A 291 11.29 -4.76 17.31
N PHE A 292 10.54 -4.63 16.20
CA PHE A 292 10.93 -5.27 14.94
C PHE A 292 12.22 -4.71 14.37
N LEU A 293 12.45 -3.40 14.45
CA LEU A 293 13.71 -2.79 13.96
C LEU A 293 14.93 -3.28 14.74
N ILE A 294 14.79 -3.57 16.04
CA ILE A 294 15.92 -3.99 16.89
C ILE A 294 16.11 -5.51 16.86
N VAL A 295 15.02 -6.27 17.00
CA VAL A 295 15.08 -7.73 17.21
C VAL A 295 15.10 -8.50 15.91
N GLU A 296 14.27 -8.10 14.92
CA GLU A 296 14.13 -8.82 13.65
C GLU A 296 14.03 -7.85 12.47
N PRO A 297 15.15 -7.23 12.07
CA PRO A 297 15.17 -6.22 11.00
C PRO A 297 14.71 -6.74 9.63
N HIS A 298 14.64 -8.07 9.46
CA HIS A 298 14.12 -8.69 8.25
C HIS A 298 12.61 -8.99 8.31
N GLY A 299 11.96 -8.69 9.44
CA GLY A 299 10.53 -8.76 9.64
C GLY A 299 9.92 -10.17 9.63
N LEU A 300 8.58 -10.21 9.61
CA LEU A 300 7.78 -11.45 9.65
C LEU A 300 8.11 -12.43 8.50
N ALA A 301 8.54 -11.94 7.36
CA ALA A 301 8.88 -12.78 6.21
C ALA A 301 10.05 -13.73 6.52
N ARG A 302 11.05 -13.27 7.27
CA ARG A 302 12.18 -14.12 7.71
C ARG A 302 11.75 -15.11 8.75
N LEU A 303 10.96 -14.70 9.73
CA LEU A 303 10.39 -15.63 10.73
C LEU A 303 9.63 -16.77 10.05
N TRP A 304 8.84 -16.44 9.02
CA TRP A 304 8.14 -17.44 8.21
C TRP A 304 9.09 -18.40 7.50
N GLN A 305 10.21 -17.90 6.93
CA GLN A 305 11.22 -18.72 6.28
C GLN A 305 11.87 -19.69 7.29
N ILE A 306 12.30 -19.19 8.44
CA ILE A 306 12.90 -20.00 9.51
C ILE A 306 11.92 -21.08 10.00
N THR A 307 10.65 -20.71 10.19
CA THR A 307 9.61 -21.66 10.60
C THR A 307 9.40 -22.74 9.55
N LYS A 308 9.34 -22.36 8.27
CA LYS A 308 9.21 -23.29 7.15
C LYS A 308 10.42 -24.25 7.06
N GLU A 309 11.63 -23.75 7.25
CA GLU A 309 12.85 -24.57 7.25
C GLU A 309 12.85 -25.57 8.41
N LYS A 310 12.51 -25.11 9.62
CA LYS A 310 12.39 -26.01 10.78
C LYS A 310 11.32 -27.08 10.59
N LEU A 311 10.15 -26.72 10.03
CA LEU A 311 9.08 -27.67 9.74
C LEU A 311 9.49 -28.69 8.65
N ARG A 312 10.31 -28.27 7.69
CA ARG A 312 10.80 -29.16 6.62
C ARG A 312 11.83 -30.16 7.13
N LEU A 313 12.59 -29.79 8.16
CA LEU A 313 13.61 -30.65 8.79
C LEU A 313 13.02 -31.58 9.88
N TRP A 314 11.76 -31.31 10.31
CA TRP A 314 11.08 -32.20 11.26
C TRP A 314 10.64 -33.52 10.54
N PRO A 315 10.88 -34.75 11.07
CA PRO A 315 11.28 -35.10 12.45
C PRO A 315 12.79 -35.34 12.69
N PHE A 316 13.66 -35.02 11.76
CA PHE A 316 15.10 -35.24 11.91
C PHE A 316 15.86 -33.95 12.15
N PRO A 317 16.03 -33.48 13.41
CA PRO A 317 16.91 -32.37 13.71
C PRO A 317 18.36 -32.83 13.58
N HIS A 318 19.09 -32.27 12.61
CA HIS A 318 20.53 -32.29 12.58
C HIS A 318 21.08 -30.94 13.00
#